data_4d61137e20b6c61b3f431e69414a1195
#
_entry.id   4d61137e20b6c61b3f431e69414a1195
#
_cell.length_a   1.000
_cell.length_b   1.000
_cell.length_c   1.000
_cell.angle_alpha   90.00
_cell.angle_beta   90.00
_cell.angle_gamma   90.00
#
_symmetry.space_group_name_H-M   'P 1'
#
loop_
_entity.id
_entity.type
_entity.pdbx_description
1 polymer ?
#
loop_
_entity_poly.entity_id
_entity_poly.type
_entity_poly.pdbx_seq_one_letter_code
_entity_poly.pdbx_strand_id
1 'polypeptide(L)'
;MTLSRRVVKMILMKKIFLYISLVLIVSVFTSYSNAENKVNFTVSASEDFTGKEFKSDKKGCGLKKYQKGNRDKESVLNIFYSKNSTIKGGTFECSLQNVIYAKWNLNLIISSVNASKGSDNAFEIRNSNAIIKDSKFSFSPQNKCVEGENGLLVFYNNILENCKLGFDIEKTDSSEFTAVIFLKNEFISIKHDAFNCHDRYDKKANKVYLFLKDNTFKKKGKDFRKFGKYSNCKKRFKISAELEDAILNSDFDKIEIIVKKNIEN
;
A
#
# COMPACT_ATOMS: atom_id res chain seq x y z
N MET A 1 -19.29 64.26 -10.44
CA MET A 1 -19.40 62.99 -11.20
C MET A 1 -19.77 61.89 -10.22
N THR A 2 -21.06 61.57 -10.07
CA THR A 2 -21.54 60.57 -9.08
C THR A 2 -21.60 59.19 -9.75
N LEU A 3 -20.76 58.26 -9.28
CA LEU A 3 -20.83 56.90 -9.78
C LEU A 3 -22.23 56.30 -9.49
N SER A 4 -22.83 55.69 -10.52
CA SER A 4 -24.11 55.03 -10.42
C SER A 4 -24.14 53.99 -9.30
N ARG A 5 -25.16 53.97 -8.46
CA ARG A 5 -25.37 52.96 -7.38
C ARG A 5 -25.16 51.51 -7.83
N ARG A 6 -25.40 51.20 -9.10
CA ARG A 6 -25.16 49.87 -9.69
C ARG A 6 -23.67 49.51 -9.78
N VAL A 7 -22.81 50.48 -10.16
CA VAL A 7 -21.37 50.25 -10.30
C VAL A 7 -20.74 50.05 -8.93
N VAL A 8 -21.15 50.83 -7.92
CA VAL A 8 -20.66 50.65 -6.52
C VAL A 8 -21.03 49.26 -5.97
N LYS A 9 -22.28 48.80 -6.23
CA LYS A 9 -22.77 47.49 -5.78
C LYS A 9 -22.01 46.35 -6.44
N MET A 10 -21.64 46.46 -7.73
CA MET A 10 -20.90 45.48 -8.48
C MET A 10 -19.41 45.38 -8.01
N ILE A 11 -18.80 46.51 -7.69
CA ILE A 11 -17.43 46.55 -7.13
C ILE A 11 -17.41 45.93 -5.74
N LEU A 12 -18.43 46.21 -4.92
CA LEU A 12 -18.53 45.64 -3.57
C LEU A 12 -18.71 44.10 -3.63
N MET A 13 -19.57 43.59 -4.52
CA MET A 13 -19.79 42.17 -4.71
C MET A 13 -18.51 41.47 -5.18
N LYS A 14 -17.73 42.02 -6.12
CA LYS A 14 -16.46 41.47 -6.56
C LYS A 14 -15.44 41.40 -5.41
N LYS A 15 -15.34 42.41 -4.56
CA LYS A 15 -14.46 42.43 -3.38
C LYS A 15 -14.88 41.38 -2.35
N ILE A 16 -16.17 41.21 -2.10
CA ILE A 16 -16.68 40.18 -1.17
C ILE A 16 -16.38 38.77 -1.71
N PHE A 17 -16.58 38.53 -3.01
CA PHE A 17 -16.26 37.24 -3.64
C PHE A 17 -14.76 36.91 -3.58
N LEU A 18 -13.91 37.90 -3.81
CA LEU A 18 -12.44 37.76 -3.69
C LEU A 18 -12.02 37.44 -2.24
N TYR A 19 -12.67 38.10 -1.27
CA TYR A 19 -12.38 37.86 0.15
C TYR A 19 -12.82 36.47 0.62
N ILE A 20 -13.99 36.01 0.18
CA ILE A 20 -14.50 34.65 0.46
C ILE A 20 -13.60 33.58 -0.18
N SER A 21 -13.16 33.81 -1.42
CA SER A 21 -12.23 32.90 -2.10
C SER A 21 -10.87 32.83 -1.39
N LEU A 22 -10.37 33.97 -0.92
CA LEU A 22 -9.10 34.03 -0.17
C LEU A 22 -9.20 33.34 1.20
N VAL A 23 -10.33 33.53 1.90
CA VAL A 23 -10.59 32.87 3.19
C VAL A 23 -10.75 31.36 3.04
N LEU A 24 -11.42 30.89 1.96
CA LEU A 24 -11.53 29.46 1.63
C LEU A 24 -10.15 28.85 1.30
N ILE A 25 -9.32 29.53 0.52
CA ILE A 25 -7.96 29.07 0.21
C ILE A 25 -7.11 29.03 1.48
N VAL A 26 -7.16 30.05 2.33
CA VAL A 26 -6.41 30.07 3.59
C VAL A 26 -6.92 29.00 4.56
N SER A 27 -8.22 28.72 4.63
CA SER A 27 -8.78 27.67 5.49
C SER A 27 -8.39 26.26 5.01
N VAL A 28 -8.22 26.05 3.71
CA VAL A 28 -7.71 24.78 3.17
C VAL A 28 -6.23 24.62 3.51
N PHE A 29 -5.42 25.68 3.42
CA PHE A 29 -4.00 25.64 3.79
C PHE A 29 -3.76 25.57 5.30
N THR A 30 -4.60 26.19 6.15
CA THR A 30 -4.44 26.13 7.61
C THR A 30 -4.92 24.83 8.23
N SER A 31 -5.83 24.08 7.58
CA SER A 31 -6.15 22.72 8.01
C SER A 31 -5.01 21.72 7.76
N TYR A 32 -4.05 22.04 6.90
CA TYR A 32 -2.85 21.19 6.68
C TYR A 32 -1.72 21.47 7.67
N SER A 33 -1.68 22.65 8.33
CA SER A 33 -0.56 23.02 9.21
C SER A 33 -0.71 22.62 10.67
N ASN A 34 -1.90 22.15 11.10
CA ASN A 34 -2.16 21.72 12.48
C ASN A 34 -2.37 20.21 12.64
N ALA A 35 -1.86 19.40 11.73
CA ALA A 35 -1.82 17.94 11.87
C ALA A 35 -0.63 17.44 12.70
N GLU A 36 -0.13 18.24 13.63
CA GLU A 36 0.75 17.76 14.70
C GLU A 36 -0.10 16.88 15.63
N ASN A 37 0.17 15.56 15.59
CA ASN A 37 -0.28 14.52 16.53
C ASN A 37 -1.55 13.70 16.22
N LYS A 38 -2.20 13.77 15.06
CA LYS A 38 -3.15 12.72 14.69
C LYS A 38 -2.53 11.78 13.67
N VAL A 39 -1.99 10.68 14.15
CA VAL A 39 -1.27 9.68 13.35
C VAL A 39 -2.22 8.58 12.87
N ASN A 40 -3.38 8.96 12.39
CA ASN A 40 -4.28 8.09 11.63
C ASN A 40 -5.05 8.99 10.66
N PHE A 41 -4.73 8.90 9.39
CA PHE A 41 -5.44 9.65 8.36
C PHE A 41 -5.84 8.74 7.20
N THR A 42 -6.92 9.11 6.54
CA THR A 42 -7.51 8.34 5.44
C THR A 42 -7.48 9.17 4.17
N VAL A 43 -7.07 8.53 3.07
CA VAL A 43 -7.09 9.12 1.73
C VAL A 43 -7.89 8.24 0.78
N SER A 44 -8.56 8.88 -0.18
CA SER A 44 -9.32 8.20 -1.24
C SER A 44 -9.01 8.76 -2.65
N ALA A 45 -8.00 9.60 -2.74
CA ALA A 45 -7.54 10.24 -3.98
C ALA A 45 -6.00 10.23 -4.04
N SER A 46 -5.45 10.76 -5.11
CA SER A 46 -3.99 10.89 -5.26
C SER A 46 -3.40 11.88 -4.27
N GLU A 47 -2.29 11.50 -3.64
CA GLU A 47 -1.58 12.30 -2.64
C GLU A 47 -0.07 12.17 -2.81
N ASP A 48 0.66 13.27 -2.61
CA ASP A 48 2.13 13.30 -2.58
C ASP A 48 2.62 13.64 -1.16
N PHE A 49 3.26 12.65 -0.54
CA PHE A 49 3.86 12.74 0.79
C PHE A 49 5.39 12.84 0.75
N THR A 50 5.98 13.15 -0.40
CA THR A 50 7.43 13.25 -0.55
C THR A 50 8.04 14.19 0.48
N GLY A 51 9.04 13.72 1.22
CA GLY A 51 9.70 14.47 2.29
C GLY A 51 8.91 14.60 3.60
N LYS A 52 7.72 14.00 3.71
CA LYS A 52 6.93 14.01 4.94
C LYS A 52 7.17 12.74 5.77
N GLU A 53 7.17 12.90 7.08
CA GLU A 53 7.30 11.81 8.05
C GLU A 53 6.08 11.78 8.98
N PHE A 54 5.53 10.59 9.17
CA PHE A 54 4.36 10.34 10.01
C PHE A 54 4.69 9.21 10.98
N LYS A 55 4.67 9.54 12.27
CA LYS A 55 5.01 8.59 13.33
C LYS A 55 3.95 8.60 14.41
N SER A 56 3.44 7.43 14.78
CA SER A 56 2.57 7.32 15.93
C SER A 56 3.37 7.52 17.24
N ASP A 57 2.78 8.20 18.20
CA ASP A 57 3.29 8.35 19.56
C ASP A 57 2.99 7.15 20.47
N LYS A 58 2.26 6.15 19.96
CA LYS A 58 1.81 4.98 20.72
C LYS A 58 2.99 4.15 21.21
N LYS A 59 3.17 4.08 22.54
CA LYS A 59 4.23 3.30 23.19
C LYS A 59 4.14 1.82 22.80
N GLY A 60 5.28 1.24 22.36
CA GLY A 60 5.41 -0.19 22.09
C GLY A 60 4.95 -0.63 20.71
N CYS A 61 4.80 0.28 19.76
CA CYS A 61 4.61 -0.05 18.35
C CYS A 61 5.79 -0.88 17.82
N GLY A 62 5.51 -1.83 16.92
CA GLY A 62 6.50 -2.73 16.34
C GLY A 62 7.13 -3.75 17.30
N LEU A 63 6.93 -3.60 18.62
CA LEU A 63 7.52 -4.47 19.66
C LEU A 63 6.48 -5.33 20.37
N LYS A 64 5.21 -4.93 20.38
CA LYS A 64 4.13 -5.68 21.04
C LYS A 64 3.53 -6.71 20.11
N LYS A 65 3.21 -7.87 20.67
CA LYS A 65 2.38 -8.86 20.00
C LYS A 65 1.06 -8.19 19.56
N TYR A 66 0.64 -8.47 18.34
CA TYR A 66 -0.65 -8.09 17.78
C TYR A 66 -1.74 -8.03 18.86
N GLN A 67 -2.36 -6.89 19.02
CA GLN A 67 -3.56 -6.72 19.83
C GLN A 67 -4.74 -6.68 18.86
N LYS A 68 -5.75 -7.51 19.14
CA LYS A 68 -6.99 -7.57 18.35
C LYS A 68 -7.70 -6.22 18.44
N GLY A 69 -7.42 -5.31 17.50
CA GLY A 69 -7.92 -3.94 17.46
C GLY A 69 -8.64 -3.63 16.16
N ASN A 70 -9.14 -2.42 16.04
CA ASN A 70 -9.77 -1.94 14.80
C ASN A 70 -8.67 -1.44 13.86
N ARG A 71 -8.39 -2.21 12.79
CA ARG A 71 -7.35 -1.90 11.78
C ARG A 71 -7.47 -0.50 11.21
N ASP A 72 -8.68 -0.06 10.92
CA ASP A 72 -8.95 1.24 10.31
C ASP A 72 -8.60 2.42 11.24
N LYS A 73 -8.68 2.20 12.57
CA LYS A 73 -8.41 3.23 13.58
C LYS A 73 -6.98 3.26 14.09
N GLU A 74 -6.21 2.22 13.81
CA GLU A 74 -4.87 2.04 14.39
C GLU A 74 -3.75 2.00 13.37
N SER A 75 -4.07 2.09 12.06
CA SER A 75 -3.09 2.29 11.00
C SER A 75 -2.65 3.75 10.92
N VAL A 76 -1.43 4.02 10.47
CA VAL A 76 -0.93 5.39 10.28
C VAL A 76 -1.57 6.00 9.05
N LEU A 77 -1.58 5.26 7.93
CA LEU A 77 -2.21 5.67 6.68
C LEU A 77 -3.25 4.64 6.25
N ASN A 78 -4.47 5.11 5.99
CA ASN A 78 -5.53 4.34 5.36
C ASN A 78 -5.78 4.83 3.93
N ILE A 79 -5.90 3.90 2.97
CA ILE A 79 -6.18 4.19 1.56
C ILE A 79 -7.43 3.41 1.18
N PHE A 80 -8.57 4.08 1.10
CA PHE A 80 -9.86 3.43 0.91
C PHE A 80 -10.61 3.96 -0.30
N TYR A 81 -11.20 3.03 -1.07
CA TYR A 81 -12.09 3.31 -2.19
C TYR A 81 -11.49 4.25 -3.25
N SER A 82 -10.16 4.24 -3.41
CA SER A 82 -9.51 5.06 -4.43
C SER A 82 -9.66 4.43 -5.82
N LYS A 83 -9.77 5.27 -6.83
CA LYS A 83 -9.84 4.85 -8.23
C LYS A 83 -8.87 5.66 -9.07
N ASN A 84 -8.03 4.98 -9.86
CA ASN A 84 -7.03 5.60 -10.73
C ASN A 84 -6.16 6.62 -9.96
N SER A 85 -5.70 6.24 -8.77
CA SER A 85 -5.05 7.16 -7.82
C SER A 85 -3.59 6.77 -7.60
N THR A 86 -2.75 7.77 -7.30
CA THR A 86 -1.35 7.58 -6.97
C THR A 86 -1.04 8.12 -5.59
N ILE A 87 -0.43 7.29 -4.74
CA ILE A 87 0.16 7.67 -3.46
C ILE A 87 1.67 7.65 -3.64
N LYS A 88 2.32 8.80 -3.43
CA LYS A 88 3.73 8.96 -3.67
C LYS A 88 4.48 9.46 -2.44
N GLY A 89 5.61 8.82 -2.15
CA GLY A 89 6.53 9.25 -1.10
C GLY A 89 6.01 9.08 0.32
N GLY A 90 6.76 9.60 1.27
CA GLY A 90 6.46 9.60 2.69
C GLY A 90 7.09 8.45 3.48
N THR A 91 7.39 8.74 4.74
CA THR A 91 7.82 7.77 5.74
C THR A 91 6.72 7.61 6.78
N PHE A 92 6.24 6.40 6.97
CA PHE A 92 5.16 6.04 7.87
C PHE A 92 5.69 5.04 8.90
N GLU A 93 5.59 5.37 10.18
CA GLU A 93 6.16 4.53 11.22
C GLU A 93 5.23 4.34 12.42
N CYS A 94 5.39 3.21 13.06
CA CYS A 94 4.95 3.02 14.43
C CYS A 94 3.44 2.87 14.60
N SER A 95 2.88 1.74 14.20
CA SER A 95 1.48 1.41 14.42
C SER A 95 1.28 0.25 15.40
N LEU A 96 0.16 0.22 16.11
CA LEU A 96 -0.29 -0.94 16.89
C LEU A 96 -0.97 -2.01 16.03
N GLN A 97 -1.24 -1.68 14.78
CA GLN A 97 -1.78 -2.58 13.75
C GLN A 97 -0.87 -2.50 12.51
N ASN A 98 -1.45 -2.28 11.33
CA ASN A 98 -0.72 -2.03 10.11
C ASN A 98 -0.18 -0.59 10.07
N VAL A 99 0.98 -0.38 9.49
CA VAL A 99 1.45 0.99 9.26
C VAL A 99 0.66 1.64 8.13
N ILE A 100 0.52 0.93 7.00
CA ILE A 100 -0.35 1.32 5.90
C ILE A 100 -1.42 0.25 5.71
N TYR A 101 -2.68 0.66 5.60
CA TYR A 101 -3.81 -0.20 5.31
C TYR A 101 -4.58 0.29 4.09
N ALA A 102 -4.60 -0.51 3.02
CA ALA A 102 -5.30 -0.19 1.77
C ALA A 102 -6.44 -1.17 1.53
N LYS A 103 -7.63 -0.68 1.11
CA LYS A 103 -8.80 -1.54 0.91
C LYS A 103 -9.76 -1.00 -0.14
N TRP A 104 -10.28 -1.90 -0.99
CA TRP A 104 -11.26 -1.59 -2.05
C TRP A 104 -10.78 -0.53 -3.04
N ASN A 105 -9.55 -0.67 -3.50
CA ASN A 105 -8.96 0.27 -4.45
C ASN A 105 -8.95 -0.32 -5.86
N LEU A 106 -9.14 0.51 -6.86
CA LEU A 106 -9.06 0.15 -8.27
C LEU A 106 -7.97 0.98 -8.96
N ASN A 107 -7.00 0.30 -9.58
CA ASN A 107 -5.87 0.92 -10.27
C ASN A 107 -5.09 1.88 -9.37
N LEU A 108 -4.78 1.45 -8.15
CA LEU A 108 -4.00 2.22 -7.18
C LEU A 108 -2.50 2.04 -7.48
N ILE A 109 -1.77 3.14 -7.57
CA ILE A 109 -0.30 3.14 -7.62
C ILE A 109 0.24 3.67 -6.29
N ILE A 110 1.09 2.89 -5.63
CA ILE A 110 1.85 3.32 -4.46
C ILE A 110 3.33 3.32 -4.83
N SER A 111 4.02 4.44 -4.65
CA SER A 111 5.42 4.55 -5.05
C SER A 111 6.27 5.31 -4.04
N SER A 112 7.52 4.87 -3.86
CA SER A 112 8.53 5.56 -3.03
C SER A 112 8.11 5.77 -1.58
N VAL A 113 7.28 4.90 -1.02
CA VAL A 113 6.89 4.95 0.39
C VAL A 113 7.82 4.10 1.26
N ASN A 114 8.00 4.53 2.50
CA ASN A 114 8.72 3.77 3.52
C ASN A 114 7.77 3.50 4.69
N ALA A 115 7.45 2.23 4.96
CA ALA A 115 6.57 1.83 6.05
C ALA A 115 7.29 0.87 6.99
N SER A 116 7.30 1.18 8.30
CA SER A 116 8.04 0.39 9.28
C SER A 116 7.42 0.37 10.67
N LYS A 117 7.77 -0.65 11.45
CA LYS A 117 7.38 -0.81 12.86
C LYS A 117 5.86 -0.99 13.08
N GLY A 118 5.20 -1.72 12.19
CA GLY A 118 3.84 -2.21 12.45
C GLY A 118 3.85 -3.35 13.47
N SER A 119 2.91 -3.36 14.41
CA SER A 119 2.75 -4.49 15.34
C SER A 119 2.07 -5.68 14.67
N ASP A 120 1.26 -5.45 13.64
CA ASP A 120 0.75 -6.49 12.74
C ASP A 120 1.61 -6.52 11.47
N ASN A 121 1.35 -5.66 10.49
CA ASN A 121 2.11 -5.62 9.24
C ASN A 121 2.70 -4.22 8.99
N ALA A 122 3.77 -4.13 8.20
CA ALA A 122 4.19 -2.83 7.68
C ALA A 122 3.17 -2.32 6.64
N PHE A 123 2.65 -3.21 5.79
CA PHE A 123 1.62 -2.89 4.81
C PHE A 123 0.60 -4.02 4.69
N GLU A 124 -0.68 -3.67 4.62
CA GLU A 124 -1.76 -4.60 4.31
C GLU A 124 -2.62 -4.02 3.18
N ILE A 125 -2.94 -4.86 2.18
CA ILE A 125 -3.80 -4.47 1.07
C ILE A 125 -4.85 -5.54 0.79
N ARG A 126 -6.12 -5.12 0.67
CA ARG A 126 -7.27 -6.02 0.51
C ARG A 126 -8.20 -5.59 -0.61
N ASN A 127 -8.79 -6.56 -1.31
CA ASN A 127 -9.83 -6.33 -2.31
C ASN A 127 -9.46 -5.20 -3.28
N SER A 128 -8.24 -5.23 -3.81
CA SER A 128 -7.68 -4.10 -4.56
C SER A 128 -6.92 -4.58 -5.78
N ASN A 129 -6.92 -3.76 -6.85
CA ASN A 129 -5.97 -3.86 -7.94
C ASN A 129 -4.94 -2.74 -7.77
N ALA A 130 -3.68 -3.10 -7.58
CA ALA A 130 -2.65 -2.11 -7.24
C ALA A 130 -1.26 -2.47 -7.77
N ILE A 131 -0.47 -1.42 -8.06
CA ILE A 131 0.96 -1.50 -8.34
C ILE A 131 1.70 -0.78 -7.22
N ILE A 132 2.54 -1.50 -6.52
CA ILE A 132 3.39 -1.01 -5.44
C ILE A 132 4.84 -1.06 -5.94
N LYS A 133 5.49 0.10 -6.01
CA LYS A 133 6.84 0.18 -6.57
C LYS A 133 7.79 1.08 -5.81
N ASP A 134 9.10 0.79 -5.93
CA ASP A 134 10.19 1.62 -5.39
C ASP A 134 10.03 1.93 -3.90
N SER A 135 9.46 0.99 -3.13
CA SER A 135 9.03 1.21 -1.75
C SER A 135 9.74 0.26 -0.79
N LYS A 136 9.76 0.63 0.50
CA LYS A 136 10.38 -0.18 1.54
C LYS A 136 9.37 -0.51 2.65
N PHE A 137 9.26 -1.81 2.96
CA PHE A 137 8.42 -2.36 4.02
C PHE A 137 9.29 -3.11 5.01
N SER A 138 9.33 -2.67 6.27
CA SER A 138 10.34 -3.20 7.16
C SER A 138 9.95 -3.26 8.63
N PHE A 139 10.73 -4.03 9.39
CA PHE A 139 10.73 -4.07 10.83
C PHE A 139 9.39 -4.47 11.47
N SER A 140 8.81 -5.57 10.98
CA SER A 140 7.69 -6.24 11.62
C SER A 140 8.14 -7.65 12.11
N PRO A 141 8.99 -7.72 13.15
CA PRO A 141 9.75 -8.93 13.50
C PRO A 141 8.87 -10.06 14.03
N GLN A 142 7.66 -9.77 14.43
CA GLN A 142 6.68 -10.73 14.92
C GLN A 142 5.69 -11.16 13.84
N ASN A 143 5.59 -10.38 12.74
CA ASN A 143 4.59 -10.56 11.72
C ASN A 143 5.12 -10.36 10.29
N LYS A 144 4.32 -9.91 9.37
CA LYS A 144 4.58 -9.83 7.93
C LYS A 144 5.13 -8.45 7.54
N CYS A 145 6.01 -8.37 6.54
CA CYS A 145 6.28 -7.10 5.89
C CYS A 145 5.02 -6.63 5.17
N VAL A 146 4.43 -7.52 4.37
CA VAL A 146 3.24 -7.21 3.59
C VAL A 146 2.23 -8.36 3.68
N GLU A 147 0.96 -8.01 3.75
CA GLU A 147 -0.17 -8.92 3.60
C GLU A 147 -1.04 -8.45 2.44
N GLY A 148 -1.35 -9.36 1.51
CA GLY A 148 -2.24 -9.10 0.38
C GLY A 148 -3.42 -10.06 0.39
N GLU A 149 -4.64 -9.52 0.37
CA GLU A 149 -5.86 -10.31 0.31
C GLU A 149 -6.69 -9.91 -0.91
N ASN A 150 -7.05 -10.87 -1.74
CA ASN A 150 -7.93 -10.74 -2.90
C ASN A 150 -7.55 -9.63 -3.90
N GLY A 151 -7.50 -9.97 -5.17
CA GLY A 151 -7.26 -9.02 -6.25
C GLY A 151 -5.97 -9.25 -7.01
N LEU A 152 -5.60 -8.26 -7.83
CA LEU A 152 -4.41 -8.26 -8.66
C LEU A 152 -3.39 -7.27 -8.07
N LEU A 153 -2.31 -7.79 -7.48
CA LEU A 153 -1.32 -7.01 -6.78
C LEU A 153 0.05 -7.15 -7.47
N VAL A 154 0.65 -6.03 -7.83
CA VAL A 154 1.98 -5.98 -8.45
C VAL A 154 2.97 -5.30 -7.53
N PHE A 155 4.07 -5.98 -7.25
CA PHE A 155 5.20 -5.45 -6.48
C PHE A 155 6.43 -5.40 -7.38
N TYR A 156 6.92 -4.18 -7.62
CA TYR A 156 8.05 -3.91 -8.48
C TYR A 156 9.13 -3.10 -7.76
N ASN A 157 10.37 -3.59 -7.75
CA ASN A 157 11.54 -2.91 -7.21
C ASN A 157 11.38 -2.46 -5.73
N ASN A 158 10.76 -3.29 -4.89
CA ASN A 158 10.59 -2.98 -3.47
C ASN A 158 11.61 -3.73 -2.60
N ILE A 159 11.80 -3.22 -1.38
CA ILE A 159 12.61 -3.85 -0.34
C ILE A 159 11.69 -4.31 0.80
N LEU A 160 11.73 -5.61 1.11
CA LEU A 160 11.04 -6.21 2.24
C LEU A 160 12.10 -6.69 3.25
N GLU A 161 12.14 -6.08 4.45
CA GLU A 161 13.27 -6.26 5.35
C GLU A 161 12.89 -6.49 6.81
N ASN A 162 13.59 -7.43 7.49
CA ASN A 162 13.49 -7.66 8.95
C ASN A 162 12.07 -8.01 9.42
N CYS A 163 11.36 -8.87 8.71
CA CYS A 163 10.04 -9.36 9.08
C CYS A 163 10.05 -10.86 9.36
N LYS A 164 9.01 -11.37 10.01
CA LYS A 164 8.80 -12.80 10.19
C LYS A 164 8.50 -13.48 8.86
N LEU A 165 7.52 -12.94 8.11
CA LEU A 165 7.20 -13.32 6.74
C LEU A 165 7.49 -12.14 5.82
N GLY A 166 7.96 -12.39 4.60
CA GLY A 166 8.12 -11.34 3.59
C GLY A 166 6.75 -10.89 3.10
N PHE A 167 6.03 -11.79 2.47
CA PHE A 167 4.69 -11.55 1.95
C PHE A 167 3.76 -12.72 2.28
N ASP A 168 2.57 -12.41 2.80
CA ASP A 168 1.49 -13.36 2.98
C ASP A 168 0.39 -13.07 1.97
N ILE A 169 0.07 -14.05 1.13
CA ILE A 169 -0.91 -13.93 0.05
C ILE A 169 -2.15 -14.69 0.48
N GLU A 170 -3.27 -14.01 0.64
CA GLU A 170 -4.49 -14.62 1.11
C GLU A 170 -5.65 -14.43 0.13
N LYS A 171 -6.45 -15.48 -0.07
CA LYS A 171 -7.74 -15.41 -0.72
C LYS A 171 -8.81 -15.69 0.32
N THR A 172 -9.62 -14.68 0.62
CA THR A 172 -10.57 -14.71 1.74
C THR A 172 -12.04 -14.56 1.35
N ASP A 173 -12.31 -14.33 0.06
CA ASP A 173 -13.68 -14.20 -0.47
C ASP A 173 -13.94 -15.16 -1.64
N SER A 174 -15.10 -15.05 -2.27
CA SER A 174 -15.51 -15.84 -3.42
C SER A 174 -14.95 -15.35 -4.76
N SER A 175 -14.00 -14.39 -4.76
CA SER A 175 -13.35 -13.89 -5.97
C SER A 175 -12.80 -15.02 -6.84
N GLU A 176 -12.68 -14.80 -8.13
CA GLU A 176 -12.20 -15.82 -9.05
C GLU A 176 -10.78 -16.26 -8.73
N PHE A 177 -9.91 -15.29 -8.39
CA PHE A 177 -8.51 -15.55 -8.07
C PHE A 177 -7.91 -14.42 -7.22
N THR A 178 -6.77 -14.72 -6.61
CA THR A 178 -5.81 -13.74 -6.11
C THR A 178 -4.51 -13.92 -6.87
N ALA A 179 -4.06 -12.89 -7.57
CA ALA A 179 -2.79 -12.93 -8.30
C ALA A 179 -1.83 -11.89 -7.74
N VAL A 180 -0.62 -12.32 -7.41
CA VAL A 180 0.44 -11.43 -6.93
C VAL A 180 1.68 -11.59 -7.79
N ILE A 181 2.20 -10.47 -8.25
CA ILE A 181 3.32 -10.38 -9.17
C ILE A 181 4.49 -9.71 -8.46
N PHE A 182 5.65 -10.35 -8.45
CA PHE A 182 6.89 -9.82 -7.88
C PHE A 182 7.97 -9.73 -8.94
N LEU A 183 8.35 -8.51 -9.29
CA LEU A 183 9.40 -8.19 -10.26
C LEU A 183 10.50 -7.36 -9.60
N LYS A 184 11.74 -7.86 -9.60
CA LYS A 184 12.94 -7.15 -9.11
C LYS A 184 12.88 -6.69 -7.65
N ASN A 185 12.18 -7.42 -6.76
CA ASN A 185 12.14 -7.09 -5.35
C ASN A 185 13.29 -7.73 -4.57
N GLU A 186 13.64 -7.11 -3.44
CA GLU A 186 14.67 -7.58 -2.54
C GLU A 186 14.09 -7.98 -1.19
N PHE A 187 14.35 -9.24 -0.79
CA PHE A 187 13.95 -9.79 0.51
C PHE A 187 15.18 -9.93 1.40
N ILE A 188 15.23 -9.15 2.49
CA ILE A 188 16.38 -9.06 3.38
C ILE A 188 15.97 -9.50 4.78
N SER A 189 16.72 -10.47 5.35
CA SER A 189 16.52 -10.86 6.75
C SER A 189 15.08 -11.28 7.08
N ILE A 190 14.42 -12.01 6.18
CA ILE A 190 13.11 -12.61 6.44
C ILE A 190 13.30 -13.89 7.26
N LYS A 191 12.61 -14.00 8.41
CA LYS A 191 12.86 -15.07 9.40
C LYS A 191 12.33 -16.44 8.97
N HIS A 192 11.16 -16.49 8.34
CA HIS A 192 10.50 -17.71 7.87
C HIS A 192 10.46 -17.76 6.36
N ASP A 193 9.30 -17.48 5.75
CA ASP A 193 9.09 -17.60 4.31
C ASP A 193 9.10 -16.23 3.62
N ALA A 194 9.68 -16.17 2.42
CA ALA A 194 9.56 -14.96 1.59
C ALA A 194 8.12 -14.79 1.11
N PHE A 195 7.50 -15.90 0.71
CA PHE A 195 6.11 -15.94 0.26
C PHE A 195 5.36 -17.08 0.94
N ASN A 196 4.16 -16.79 1.42
CA ASN A 196 3.22 -17.76 1.95
C ASN A 196 1.87 -17.54 1.29
N CYS A 197 1.19 -18.61 0.87
CA CYS A 197 -0.06 -18.51 0.14
C CYS A 197 -1.17 -19.24 0.89
N HIS A 198 -2.31 -18.57 1.05
CA HIS A 198 -3.50 -19.13 1.67
C HIS A 198 -4.72 -18.96 0.76
N ASP A 199 -5.61 -19.94 0.81
CA ASP A 199 -6.97 -19.83 0.28
C ASP A 199 -7.91 -20.39 1.33
N ARG A 200 -8.76 -19.55 1.90
CA ARG A 200 -9.70 -19.96 2.96
C ARG A 200 -10.81 -20.89 2.44
N TYR A 201 -11.11 -20.82 1.16
CA TYR A 201 -12.13 -21.67 0.52
C TYR A 201 -11.55 -22.95 -0.06
N ASP A 202 -10.26 -22.96 -0.36
CA ASP A 202 -9.54 -24.12 -0.87
C ASP A 202 -8.22 -24.30 -0.13
N LYS A 203 -8.19 -25.28 0.80
CA LYS A 203 -6.99 -25.61 1.59
C LYS A 203 -5.75 -25.90 0.74
N LYS A 204 -5.92 -26.15 -0.56
CA LYS A 204 -4.81 -26.34 -1.51
C LYS A 204 -4.32 -25.05 -2.14
N ALA A 205 -4.91 -23.90 -1.82
CA ALA A 205 -4.61 -22.60 -2.41
C ALA A 205 -4.62 -22.60 -3.96
N ASN A 206 -5.59 -23.31 -4.56
CA ASN A 206 -5.63 -23.52 -6.01
C ASN A 206 -5.98 -22.25 -6.80
N LYS A 207 -6.53 -21.24 -6.16
CA LYS A 207 -6.89 -19.95 -6.79
C LYS A 207 -6.01 -18.79 -6.29
N VAL A 208 -4.84 -19.11 -5.76
CA VAL A 208 -3.79 -18.14 -5.40
C VAL A 208 -2.62 -18.34 -6.36
N TYR A 209 -2.30 -17.31 -7.12
CA TYR A 209 -1.32 -17.35 -8.22
C TYR A 209 -0.16 -16.40 -7.93
N LEU A 210 1.07 -16.90 -8.08
CA LEU A 210 2.29 -16.17 -7.79
C LEU A 210 3.16 -16.06 -9.05
N PHE A 211 3.41 -14.84 -9.52
CA PHE A 211 4.26 -14.54 -10.66
C PHE A 211 5.59 -13.96 -10.18
N LEU A 212 6.71 -14.46 -10.70
CA LEU A 212 8.05 -14.14 -10.17
C LEU A 212 9.07 -13.90 -11.28
N LYS A 213 9.86 -12.82 -11.14
CA LYS A 213 11.06 -12.58 -11.95
C LYS A 213 12.07 -11.70 -11.20
N ASP A 214 13.35 -12.06 -11.27
CA ASP A 214 14.51 -11.27 -10.82
C ASP A 214 14.46 -10.80 -9.36
N ASN A 215 13.77 -11.54 -8.47
CA ASN A 215 13.76 -11.23 -7.05
C ASN A 215 15.00 -11.78 -6.35
N THR A 216 15.55 -11.00 -5.43
CA THR A 216 16.74 -11.37 -4.67
C THR A 216 16.42 -11.68 -3.21
N PHE A 217 17.18 -12.60 -2.60
CA PHE A 217 16.96 -13.08 -1.25
C PHE A 217 18.28 -13.01 -0.48
N LYS A 218 18.40 -12.07 0.47
CA LYS A 218 19.61 -11.84 1.26
C LYS A 218 19.40 -12.19 2.72
N LYS A 219 20.31 -12.96 3.30
CA LYS A 219 20.36 -13.21 4.74
C LYS A 219 21.23 -12.17 5.43
N LYS A 220 20.74 -11.59 6.54
CA LYS A 220 21.54 -10.85 7.51
C LYS A 220 21.37 -11.51 8.88
N GLY A 221 22.47 -12.08 9.48
CA GLY A 221 22.46 -12.64 10.84
C GLY A 221 22.42 -14.18 10.95
N LYS A 222 22.61 -14.69 12.18
CA LYS A 222 22.78 -16.12 12.48
C LYS A 222 21.47 -16.93 12.60
N ASP A 223 20.32 -16.29 12.73
CA ASP A 223 19.06 -16.95 13.15
C ASP A 223 18.17 -17.49 12.02
N PHE A 224 18.67 -17.55 10.79
CA PHE A 224 17.88 -18.05 9.65
C PHE A 224 17.91 -19.57 9.56
N ARG A 225 17.17 -20.22 10.45
CA ARG A 225 16.89 -21.66 10.36
C ARG A 225 15.82 -21.88 9.28
N LYS A 226 16.22 -22.50 8.17
CA LYS A 226 15.32 -22.94 7.08
C LYS A 226 14.45 -21.82 6.47
N PHE A 227 15.06 -21.01 5.66
CA PHE A 227 14.36 -20.09 4.79
C PHE A 227 13.58 -20.88 3.72
N GLY A 228 12.32 -21.16 3.99
CA GLY A 228 11.36 -21.61 2.99
C GLY A 228 11.06 -20.42 2.08
N LYS A 229 11.44 -20.48 0.79
CA LYS A 229 11.17 -19.38 -0.12
C LYS A 229 9.66 -19.24 -0.42
N TYR A 230 8.95 -20.36 -0.45
CA TYR A 230 7.58 -20.44 -0.95
C TYR A 230 6.75 -21.44 -0.16
N SER A 231 6.15 -21.00 0.93
CA SER A 231 5.24 -21.84 1.70
C SER A 231 3.86 -21.83 1.06
N ASN A 232 3.28 -23.01 0.85
CA ASN A 232 1.93 -23.21 0.29
C ASN A 232 1.66 -22.61 -1.12
N CYS A 233 2.60 -21.90 -1.72
CA CYS A 233 2.44 -21.30 -3.05
C CYS A 233 2.64 -22.36 -4.16
N LYS A 234 1.57 -23.05 -4.55
CA LYS A 234 1.63 -24.14 -5.55
C LYS A 234 1.59 -23.64 -6.99
N LYS A 235 0.80 -22.62 -7.26
CA LYS A 235 0.63 -22.02 -8.60
C LYS A 235 1.64 -20.90 -8.80
N ARG A 236 2.76 -21.20 -9.45
CA ARG A 236 3.87 -20.26 -9.68
C ARG A 236 4.16 -20.13 -11.16
N PHE A 237 4.27 -18.92 -11.62
CA PHE A 237 4.49 -18.55 -13.02
C PHE A 237 5.73 -17.68 -13.18
N LYS A 238 6.35 -17.76 -14.34
CA LYS A 238 7.40 -16.81 -14.73
C LYS A 238 6.75 -15.59 -15.37
N ILE A 239 7.32 -14.41 -15.13
CA ILE A 239 6.91 -13.19 -15.79
C ILE A 239 7.47 -13.18 -17.21
N SER A 240 6.61 -13.09 -18.24
CA SER A 240 6.99 -12.91 -19.62
C SER A 240 7.51 -11.49 -19.89
N ALA A 241 8.20 -11.29 -21.01
CA ALA A 241 8.64 -9.95 -21.42
C ALA A 241 7.45 -9.00 -21.63
N GLU A 242 6.34 -9.51 -22.18
CA GLU A 242 5.12 -8.71 -22.36
C GLU A 242 4.48 -8.28 -21.04
N LEU A 243 4.45 -9.17 -20.02
CA LEU A 243 3.95 -8.82 -18.69
C LEU A 243 4.88 -7.82 -17.99
N GLU A 244 6.20 -7.98 -18.12
CA GLU A 244 7.17 -7.02 -17.59
C GLU A 244 6.97 -5.63 -18.20
N ASP A 245 6.82 -5.53 -19.52
CA ASP A 245 6.55 -4.27 -20.22
C ASP A 245 5.26 -3.59 -19.70
N ALA A 246 4.19 -4.35 -19.56
CA ALA A 246 2.93 -3.84 -19.00
C ALA A 246 3.08 -3.32 -17.57
N ILE A 247 3.89 -3.99 -16.73
CA ILE A 247 4.18 -3.55 -15.36
C ILE A 247 4.97 -2.23 -15.35
N LEU A 248 6.00 -2.13 -16.17
CA LEU A 248 6.84 -0.93 -16.25
C LEU A 248 6.04 0.30 -16.69
N ASN A 249 5.08 0.11 -17.60
CA ASN A 249 4.17 1.16 -18.07
C ASN A 249 2.96 1.39 -17.15
N SER A 250 2.81 0.59 -16.08
CA SER A 250 1.66 0.64 -15.16
C SER A 250 0.31 0.47 -15.87
N ASP A 251 0.28 -0.39 -16.91
CA ASP A 251 -0.90 -0.69 -17.72
C ASP A 251 -1.73 -1.82 -17.07
N PHE A 252 -2.66 -1.43 -16.20
CA PHE A 252 -3.48 -2.36 -15.43
C PHE A 252 -4.30 -3.31 -16.30
N ASP A 253 -4.88 -2.80 -17.38
CA ASP A 253 -5.73 -3.62 -18.27
C ASP A 253 -4.91 -4.69 -18.96
N LYS A 254 -3.75 -4.33 -19.50
CA LYS A 254 -2.82 -5.28 -20.14
C LYS A 254 -2.29 -6.31 -19.14
N ILE A 255 -1.93 -5.90 -17.93
CA ILE A 255 -1.49 -6.80 -16.86
C ILE A 255 -2.59 -7.83 -16.56
N GLU A 256 -3.82 -7.40 -16.37
CA GLU A 256 -4.95 -8.28 -16.04
C GLU A 256 -5.22 -9.29 -17.15
N ILE A 257 -5.24 -8.85 -18.41
CA ILE A 257 -5.43 -9.72 -19.59
C ILE A 257 -4.35 -10.81 -19.65
N ILE A 258 -3.07 -10.44 -19.51
CA ILE A 258 -1.96 -11.38 -19.57
C ILE A 258 -2.02 -12.37 -18.40
N VAL A 259 -2.33 -11.90 -17.20
CA VAL A 259 -2.46 -12.75 -16.02
C VAL A 259 -3.58 -13.76 -16.19
N LYS A 260 -4.76 -13.34 -16.59
CA LYS A 260 -5.90 -14.25 -16.85
C LYS A 260 -5.56 -15.31 -17.88
N LYS A 261 -4.96 -14.93 -19.02
CA LYS A 261 -4.52 -15.87 -20.05
C LYS A 261 -3.53 -16.92 -19.53
N ASN A 262 -2.61 -16.54 -18.65
CA ASN A 262 -1.65 -17.48 -18.06
C ASN A 262 -2.29 -18.43 -17.02
N ILE A 263 -3.37 -18.02 -16.39
CA ILE A 263 -4.08 -18.81 -15.37
C ILE A 263 -4.98 -19.87 -16.04
N GLU A 264 -5.56 -19.55 -17.20
CA GLU A 264 -6.49 -20.40 -17.92
C GLU A 264 -5.78 -21.50 -18.74
N ASN A 265 -4.52 -21.31 -19.12
CA ASN A 265 -3.66 -22.30 -19.80
C ASN A 265 -2.93 -23.22 -18.81
#